data_0e64285495400a5ddc1fc502bbd7bd29
#
_entry.id   0e64285495400a5ddc1fc502bbd7bd29
#
_cell.length_a   1.000
_cell.length_b   1.000
_cell.length_c   1.000
_cell.angle_alpha   90.00
_cell.angle_beta   90.00
_cell.angle_gamma   90.00
#
_symmetry.space_group_name_H-M   'P 1'
#
loop_
_entity.id
_entity.type
_entity.pdbx_description
1 polymer ?
#
loop_
_entity_poly.entity_id
_entity_poly.type
_entity_poly.pdbx_seq_one_letter_code
_entity_poly.pdbx_strand_id
1 'polypeptide(L)'
;MTNNQICLPRRVPDIRITTISGPLPAELFSGENHMNALTRDLVKLVNITEENQAAKEHTSGAQFREKLHLMPPVGWLNDPNGLCQMDGVFHAFFQYSPFNAEGGVKMWGHYTSTNLIDWEYKGVSLYPDQPFDCHGVYSGSAFLEDGTMYLYYTGNVKLEDGDFDYINT
;
A
#
# COMPACT_ATOMS: atom_id res chain seq x y z
N MET A 1 -41.26 -7.95 -21.77
CA MET A 1 -40.34 -9.09 -21.80
C MET A 1 -38.96 -8.51 -21.44
N THR A 2 -38.62 -8.52 -20.17
CA THR A 2 -37.40 -7.93 -19.60
C THR A 2 -36.33 -9.01 -19.54
N ASN A 3 -35.30 -8.86 -20.35
CA ASN A 3 -34.13 -9.72 -20.32
C ASN A 3 -33.31 -9.40 -19.06
N ASN A 4 -33.48 -10.22 -18.03
CA ASN A 4 -32.53 -10.26 -16.91
C ASN A 4 -31.29 -11.03 -17.37
N GLN A 5 -30.28 -10.33 -17.84
CA GLN A 5 -28.94 -10.88 -17.92
C GLN A 5 -28.35 -10.92 -16.52
N ILE A 6 -28.26 -12.12 -15.95
CA ILE A 6 -27.51 -12.40 -14.73
C ILE A 6 -26.03 -12.23 -15.10
N CYS A 7 -25.42 -11.16 -14.59
CA CYS A 7 -23.99 -10.97 -14.69
C CYS A 7 -23.31 -11.99 -13.75
N LEU A 8 -22.74 -13.05 -14.32
CA LEU A 8 -21.93 -14.00 -13.58
C LEU A 8 -20.67 -13.28 -13.09
N PRO A 9 -20.25 -13.48 -11.83
CA PRO A 9 -19.02 -12.88 -11.33
C PRO A 9 -17.87 -13.37 -12.21
N ARG A 10 -17.11 -12.43 -12.79
CA ARG A 10 -15.87 -12.73 -13.50
C ARG A 10 -14.91 -13.36 -12.47
N ARG A 11 -14.34 -14.51 -12.81
CA ARG A 11 -13.27 -15.12 -12.03
C ARG A 11 -12.20 -14.06 -11.80
N VAL A 12 -11.96 -13.75 -10.52
CA VAL A 12 -10.79 -12.96 -10.10
C VAL A 12 -9.56 -13.76 -10.49
N PRO A 13 -8.60 -13.19 -11.23
CA PRO A 13 -7.36 -13.88 -11.52
C PRO A 13 -6.61 -14.17 -10.20
N ASP A 14 -6.01 -15.36 -10.10
CA ASP A 14 -5.13 -15.74 -8.98
C ASP A 14 -3.97 -14.73 -8.88
N ILE A 15 -4.10 -13.77 -7.98
CA ILE A 15 -3.02 -12.84 -7.69
C ILE A 15 -2.09 -13.54 -6.72
N ARG A 16 -1.02 -14.12 -7.25
CA ARG A 16 0.12 -14.55 -6.44
C ARG A 16 0.90 -13.31 -6.03
N ILE A 17 0.66 -12.84 -4.82
CA ILE A 17 1.54 -11.86 -4.21
C ILE A 17 2.83 -12.60 -3.86
N THR A 18 3.94 -12.12 -4.36
CA THR A 18 5.26 -12.73 -4.23
C THR A 18 5.65 -12.87 -2.77
N THR A 19 6.12 -14.04 -2.37
CA THR A 19 6.66 -14.38 -1.06
C THR A 19 7.69 -13.35 -0.62
N ILE A 20 7.46 -12.64 0.48
CA ILE A 20 8.46 -11.82 1.12
C ILE A 20 9.10 -12.66 2.24
N SER A 21 10.17 -13.38 1.93
CA SER A 21 11.02 -14.03 2.91
C SER A 21 12.27 -13.18 3.15
N GLY A 22 12.35 -12.51 4.30
CA GLY A 22 13.49 -11.68 4.69
C GLY A 22 13.31 -10.18 4.44
N PRO A 23 14.31 -9.35 4.84
CA PRO A 23 14.28 -7.92 4.52
C PRO A 23 14.16 -7.78 3.01
N LEU A 24 13.22 -6.94 2.56
CA LEU A 24 12.99 -6.66 1.14
C LEU A 24 14.33 -6.33 0.48
N PRO A 25 14.90 -7.21 -0.35
CA PRO A 25 16.12 -6.85 -1.06
C PRO A 25 15.77 -5.70 -2.01
N ALA A 26 16.66 -4.72 -2.11
CA ALA A 26 16.58 -3.72 -3.19
C ALA A 26 16.49 -4.38 -4.59
N GLU A 27 16.81 -5.64 -4.69
CA GLU A 27 16.76 -6.51 -5.87
C GLU A 27 15.33 -6.94 -6.29
N LEU A 28 14.29 -6.77 -5.45
CA LEU A 28 12.89 -6.97 -5.88
C LEU A 28 12.50 -5.95 -6.97
N PHE A 29 13.26 -4.88 -7.09
CA PHE A 29 13.10 -3.88 -8.16
C PHE A 29 14.04 -4.12 -9.36
N SER A 30 14.92 -5.13 -9.31
CA SER A 30 15.81 -5.48 -10.43
C SER A 30 15.15 -6.37 -11.50
N GLY A 31 13.93 -6.85 -11.26
CA GLY A 31 13.13 -7.55 -12.26
C GLY A 31 12.41 -6.56 -13.18
N GLU A 32 13.12 -5.98 -14.13
CA GLU A 32 12.57 -5.01 -15.11
C GLU A 32 11.36 -5.52 -15.92
N ASN A 33 10.94 -6.78 -15.76
CA ASN A 33 10.01 -7.44 -16.68
C ASN A 33 8.58 -7.65 -16.16
N HIS A 34 8.23 -7.25 -14.90
CA HIS A 34 6.90 -7.54 -14.37
C HIS A 34 6.11 -6.32 -13.85
N MET A 35 6.74 -5.16 -13.71
CA MET A 35 6.08 -3.95 -13.26
C MET A 35 5.45 -3.22 -14.44
N ASN A 36 4.12 -3.00 -14.41
CA ASN A 36 3.45 -2.25 -15.45
C ASN A 36 3.87 -0.76 -15.47
N ALA A 37 3.54 -0.04 -16.53
CA ALA A 37 3.97 1.36 -16.70
C ALA A 37 3.39 2.27 -15.60
N LEU A 38 2.14 2.05 -15.20
CA LEU A 38 1.48 2.82 -14.15
C LEU A 38 2.18 2.63 -12.80
N THR A 39 2.48 1.39 -12.41
CA THR A 39 3.20 1.09 -11.17
C THR A 39 4.56 1.79 -11.15
N ARG A 40 5.32 1.71 -12.25
CA ARG A 40 6.64 2.38 -12.36
C ARG A 40 6.54 3.89 -12.17
N ASP A 41 5.51 4.52 -12.73
CA ASP A 41 5.32 5.96 -12.61
C ASP A 41 4.86 6.34 -11.22
N LEU A 42 3.98 5.54 -10.59
CA LEU A 42 3.57 5.73 -9.20
C LEU A 42 4.76 5.61 -8.24
N VAL A 43 5.61 4.59 -8.39
CA VAL A 43 6.85 4.43 -7.59
C VAL A 43 7.73 5.67 -7.69
N LYS A 44 7.98 6.17 -8.91
CA LYS A 44 8.79 7.39 -9.11
C LYS A 44 8.17 8.60 -8.44
N LEU A 45 6.86 8.81 -8.61
CA LEU A 45 6.17 9.95 -8.01
C LEU A 45 6.20 9.91 -6.49
N VAL A 46 5.98 8.74 -5.89
CA VAL A 46 6.07 8.55 -4.44
C VAL A 46 7.48 8.87 -3.96
N ASN A 47 8.51 8.26 -4.54
CA ASN A 47 9.89 8.48 -4.15
C ASN A 47 10.28 9.96 -4.23
N ILE A 48 10.00 10.64 -5.32
CA ILE A 48 10.29 12.07 -5.47
C ILE A 48 9.55 12.90 -4.40
N THR A 49 8.31 12.54 -4.08
CA THR A 49 7.52 13.27 -3.09
C THR A 49 8.10 13.08 -1.69
N GLU A 50 8.49 11.86 -1.33
CA GLU A 50 9.12 11.54 -0.04
C GLU A 50 10.51 12.18 0.10
N GLU A 51 11.34 12.11 -0.94
CA GLU A 51 12.66 12.75 -0.97
C GLU A 51 12.57 14.28 -0.81
N ASN A 52 11.61 14.92 -1.50
CA ASN A 52 11.38 16.35 -1.37
C ASN A 52 10.95 16.73 0.07
N GLN A 53 10.14 15.91 0.72
CA GLN A 53 9.75 16.14 2.12
C GLN A 53 10.94 15.96 3.06
N ALA A 54 11.73 14.90 2.90
CA ALA A 54 12.94 14.67 3.69
C ALA A 54 13.94 15.83 3.53
N ALA A 55 14.13 16.35 2.32
CA ALA A 55 14.99 17.50 2.07
C ALA A 55 14.48 18.78 2.78
N LYS A 56 13.17 19.02 2.80
CA LYS A 56 12.57 20.13 3.56
C LYS A 56 12.82 19.97 5.05
N GLU A 57 12.57 18.80 5.61
CA GLU A 57 12.78 18.51 7.03
C GLU A 57 14.25 18.62 7.43
N HIS A 58 15.18 18.23 6.57
CA HIS A 58 16.60 18.40 6.78
C HIS A 58 16.99 19.89 6.84
N THR A 59 16.37 20.73 6.04
CA THR A 59 16.70 22.16 5.94
C THR A 59 16.02 22.99 7.02
N SER A 60 14.73 22.76 7.29
CA SER A 60 13.92 23.57 8.21
C SER A 60 13.68 22.91 9.57
N GLY A 61 14.17 21.69 9.76
CA GLY A 61 13.91 20.85 10.93
C GLY A 61 12.57 20.11 10.86
N ALA A 62 12.52 18.98 11.53
CA ALA A 62 11.34 18.13 11.64
C ALA A 62 10.61 18.38 12.97
N GLN A 63 10.32 19.65 13.28
CA GLN A 63 9.82 20.11 14.59
C GLN A 63 8.56 19.35 15.07
N PHE A 64 7.69 18.93 14.15
CA PHE A 64 6.43 18.27 14.48
C PHE A 64 6.41 16.77 14.18
N ARG A 65 7.57 16.20 13.83
CA ARG A 65 7.65 14.75 13.60
C ARG A 65 7.70 14.00 14.92
N GLU A 66 6.71 13.12 15.10
CA GLU A 66 6.61 12.26 16.27
C GLU A 66 7.78 11.26 16.32
N LYS A 67 8.17 10.87 17.53
CA LYS A 67 9.23 9.89 17.76
C LYS A 67 8.72 8.52 18.19
N LEU A 68 7.53 8.48 18.82
CA LEU A 68 6.95 7.24 19.33
C LEU A 68 5.78 6.74 18.48
N HIS A 69 5.05 7.64 17.86
CA HIS A 69 3.93 7.29 17.00
C HIS A 69 4.37 7.19 15.55
N LEU A 70 3.82 6.22 14.83
CA LEU A 70 4.04 6.09 13.40
C LEU A 70 3.42 7.28 12.68
N MET A 71 4.20 7.94 11.86
CA MET A 71 3.77 9.01 10.98
C MET A 71 4.09 8.62 9.53
N PRO A 72 3.32 9.10 8.55
CA PRO A 72 3.70 8.88 7.16
C PRO A 72 4.97 9.67 6.85
N PRO A 73 5.78 9.24 5.89
CA PRO A 73 6.91 10.06 5.40
C PRO A 73 6.46 11.45 4.96
N VAL A 74 5.30 11.53 4.30
CA VAL A 74 4.66 12.76 3.82
C VAL A 74 3.16 12.53 3.66
N GLY A 75 2.36 13.57 3.60
CA GLY A 75 0.94 13.48 3.27
C GLY A 75 0.08 12.90 4.38
N TRP A 76 -0.71 11.89 4.06
CA TRP A 76 -1.79 11.35 4.91
C TRP A 76 -1.54 9.89 5.31
N LEU A 77 -1.81 9.58 6.58
CA LEU A 77 -1.88 8.23 7.12
C LEU A 77 -3.22 8.04 7.84
N ASN A 78 -3.91 6.94 7.57
CA ASN A 78 -5.07 6.49 8.35
C ASN A 78 -4.95 4.99 8.62
N ASP A 79 -6.02 4.24 8.64
CA ASP A 79 -6.19 2.86 9.08
C ASP A 79 -4.90 2.01 9.05
N PRO A 80 -4.44 1.51 10.20
CA PRO A 80 -3.44 0.46 10.23
C PRO A 80 -4.03 -0.82 9.64
N ASN A 81 -3.25 -1.49 8.81
CA ASN A 81 -3.64 -2.68 8.05
C ASN A 81 -2.62 -3.79 8.21
N GLY A 82 -3.01 -5.02 7.91
CA GLY A 82 -2.10 -6.13 7.76
C GLY A 82 -1.12 -6.33 8.91
N LEU A 83 -1.54 -6.03 10.16
CA LEU A 83 -0.69 -6.19 11.33
C LEU A 83 -0.38 -7.66 11.56
N CYS A 84 0.90 -8.03 11.47
CA CYS A 84 1.33 -9.41 11.66
C CYS A 84 2.78 -9.48 12.16
N GLN A 85 3.22 -10.68 12.57
CA GLN A 85 4.61 -10.97 12.88
C GLN A 85 5.05 -12.17 12.05
N MET A 86 6.14 -12.04 11.32
CA MET A 86 6.77 -13.11 10.56
C MET A 86 8.27 -13.14 10.85
N ASP A 87 8.80 -14.32 11.18
CA ASP A 87 10.24 -14.54 11.44
C ASP A 87 10.85 -13.57 12.47
N GLY A 88 10.08 -13.22 13.51
CA GLY A 88 10.53 -12.31 14.56
C GLY A 88 10.42 -10.82 14.22
N VAL A 89 9.95 -10.48 13.01
CA VAL A 89 9.73 -9.11 12.55
C VAL A 89 8.24 -8.79 12.62
N PHE A 90 7.91 -7.68 13.26
CA PHE A 90 6.55 -7.12 13.25
C PHE A 90 6.38 -6.26 12.00
N HIS A 91 5.24 -6.43 11.35
CA HIS A 91 4.84 -5.68 10.17
C HIS A 91 3.60 -4.84 10.49
N ALA A 92 3.64 -3.58 10.10
CA ALA A 92 2.50 -2.67 10.17
C ALA A 92 2.35 -2.00 8.80
N PHE A 93 1.28 -2.35 8.10
CA PHE A 93 0.88 -1.62 6.92
C PHE A 93 -0.12 -0.54 7.32
N PHE A 94 -0.32 0.44 6.46
CA PHE A 94 -1.24 1.53 6.73
C PHE A 94 -1.74 2.15 5.42
N GLN A 95 -2.93 2.70 5.44
CA GLN A 95 -3.41 3.50 4.32
C GLN A 95 -2.59 4.77 4.20
N TYR A 96 -2.05 4.99 3.01
CA TYR A 96 -1.10 6.04 2.73
C TYR A 96 -1.51 6.85 1.49
N SER A 97 -1.55 8.16 1.62
CA SER A 97 -1.75 9.11 0.53
C SER A 97 -0.60 10.12 0.53
N PRO A 98 0.48 9.89 -0.26
CA PRO A 98 1.67 10.75 -0.23
C PRO A 98 1.44 12.12 -0.87
N PHE A 99 0.48 12.24 -1.78
CA PHE A 99 0.32 13.42 -2.64
C PHE A 99 -0.58 14.50 -2.04
N ASN A 100 -1.33 14.21 -0.99
CA ASN A 100 -2.25 15.15 -0.38
C ASN A 100 -2.38 14.91 1.13
N ALA A 101 -2.18 15.97 1.93
CA ALA A 101 -2.31 15.93 3.37
C ALA A 101 -3.76 15.80 3.87
N GLU A 102 -4.74 15.96 3.01
CA GLU A 102 -6.17 15.80 3.32
C GLU A 102 -6.71 14.42 2.88
N GLY A 103 -5.83 13.55 2.42
CA GLY A 103 -6.17 12.27 1.85
C GLY A 103 -6.12 12.29 0.32
N GLY A 104 -6.67 11.26 -0.32
CA GLY A 104 -6.63 11.09 -1.79
C GLY A 104 -6.56 9.63 -2.15
N VAL A 105 -5.95 9.32 -3.28
CA VAL A 105 -5.74 7.93 -3.71
C VAL A 105 -4.91 7.20 -2.65
N LYS A 106 -5.43 6.07 -2.18
CA LYS A 106 -4.83 5.27 -1.12
C LYS A 106 -3.90 4.21 -1.68
N MET A 107 -2.76 4.07 -1.01
CA MET A 107 -1.78 3.00 -1.16
C MET A 107 -1.60 2.34 0.20
N TRP A 108 -0.83 1.27 0.28
CA TRP A 108 -0.37 0.76 1.57
C TRP A 108 1.12 1.06 1.75
N GLY A 109 1.41 1.95 2.71
CA GLY A 109 2.75 2.11 3.27
C GLY A 109 3.07 0.97 4.22
N HIS A 110 4.35 0.72 4.49
CA HIS A 110 4.82 -0.41 5.28
C HIS A 110 5.92 0.01 6.26
N TYR A 111 5.72 -0.34 7.52
CA TYR A 111 6.72 -0.27 8.57
C TYR A 111 7.06 -1.66 9.10
N THR A 112 8.30 -1.85 9.53
CA THR A 112 8.75 -3.05 10.23
C THR A 112 9.42 -2.69 11.53
N SER A 113 9.34 -3.60 12.53
CA SER A 113 10.01 -3.49 13.82
C SER A 113 10.38 -4.86 14.36
N THR A 114 11.44 -4.94 15.17
CA THR A 114 11.78 -6.14 15.94
C THR A 114 11.40 -6.03 17.43
N ASN A 115 10.96 -4.85 17.87
CA ASN A 115 10.70 -4.57 19.29
C ASN A 115 9.40 -3.78 19.55
N LEU A 116 8.63 -3.44 18.49
CA LEU A 116 7.40 -2.62 18.55
C LEU A 116 7.61 -1.16 19.02
N ILE A 117 8.86 -0.73 19.18
CA ILE A 117 9.21 0.63 19.60
C ILE A 117 9.90 1.37 18.45
N ASP A 118 10.95 0.74 17.92
CA ASP A 118 11.72 1.30 16.81
C ASP A 118 11.18 0.75 15.50
N TRP A 119 10.64 1.62 14.68
CA TRP A 119 10.01 1.27 13.40
C TRP A 119 10.81 1.81 12.23
N GLU A 120 11.02 0.98 11.25
CA GLU A 120 11.69 1.33 10.00
C GLU A 120 10.69 1.35 8.85
N TYR A 121 10.63 2.46 8.12
CA TYR A 121 9.81 2.58 6.93
C TYR A 121 10.42 1.80 5.76
N LYS A 122 9.62 0.97 5.10
CA LYS A 122 10.04 0.08 4.02
C LYS A 122 9.51 0.50 2.63
N GLY A 123 8.84 1.63 2.55
CA GLY A 123 8.23 2.09 1.30
C GLY A 123 6.76 1.69 1.16
N VAL A 124 6.24 1.85 -0.03
CA VAL A 124 4.88 1.45 -0.39
C VAL A 124 4.88 0.01 -0.88
N SER A 125 4.00 -0.82 -0.31
CA SER A 125 3.88 -2.25 -0.63
C SER A 125 2.76 -2.55 -1.63
N LEU A 126 1.67 -1.78 -1.63
CA LEU A 126 0.55 -1.95 -2.56
C LEU A 126 0.22 -0.61 -3.22
N TYR A 127 0.18 -0.63 -4.54
CA TYR A 127 -0.16 0.50 -5.39
C TYR A 127 -1.53 0.29 -6.05
N PRO A 128 -2.31 1.35 -6.29
CA PRO A 128 -3.59 1.28 -6.99
C PRO A 128 -3.36 1.21 -8.52
N ASP A 129 -2.85 0.09 -8.98
CA ASP A 129 -2.38 -0.11 -10.34
C ASP A 129 -3.20 -1.13 -11.15
N GLN A 130 -4.31 -1.60 -10.56
CA GLN A 130 -5.23 -2.53 -11.19
C GLN A 130 -6.57 -1.84 -11.52
N PRO A 131 -7.33 -2.33 -12.52
CA PRO A 131 -8.63 -1.75 -12.85
C PRO A 131 -9.63 -1.73 -11.69
N PHE A 132 -9.50 -2.68 -10.75
CA PHE A 132 -10.42 -2.83 -9.62
C PHE A 132 -10.00 -2.02 -8.38
N ASP A 133 -8.85 -1.37 -8.39
CA ASP A 133 -8.35 -0.54 -7.30
C ASP A 133 -7.85 0.84 -7.74
N CYS A 134 -8.14 1.23 -8.97
CA CYS A 134 -7.61 2.45 -9.59
C CYS A 134 -7.93 3.76 -8.83
N HIS A 135 -8.87 3.73 -7.88
CA HIS A 135 -9.17 4.85 -6.99
C HIS A 135 -8.70 4.64 -5.55
N GLY A 136 -8.02 3.53 -5.27
CA GLY A 136 -7.34 3.30 -4.00
C GLY A 136 -7.32 1.83 -3.56
N VAL A 137 -6.23 1.49 -2.90
CA VAL A 137 -6.06 0.25 -2.12
C VAL A 137 -6.59 0.52 -0.72
N TYR A 138 -7.78 0.04 -0.41
CA TYR A 138 -8.46 0.31 0.87
C TYR A 138 -8.10 -0.73 1.92
N SER A 139 -8.67 -0.58 3.11
CA SER A 139 -8.30 -1.38 4.28
C SER A 139 -8.48 -2.88 4.10
N GLY A 140 -7.70 -3.64 4.83
CA GLY A 140 -7.69 -5.08 4.82
C GLY A 140 -6.78 -5.68 5.89
N SER A 141 -6.30 -6.90 5.67
CA SER A 141 -5.54 -7.64 6.66
C SER A 141 -4.41 -8.46 6.04
N ALA A 142 -3.51 -8.97 6.90
CA ALA A 142 -2.52 -9.97 6.52
C ALA A 142 -2.94 -11.35 7.04
N PHE A 143 -2.58 -12.38 6.29
CA PHE A 143 -2.67 -13.78 6.68
C PHE A 143 -1.33 -14.46 6.40
N LEU A 144 -0.87 -15.27 7.34
CA LEU A 144 0.41 -15.97 7.22
C LEU A 144 0.16 -17.47 7.08
N GLU A 145 0.70 -18.07 6.04
CA GLU A 145 0.62 -19.50 5.80
C GLU A 145 1.92 -20.01 5.14
N ASP A 146 2.49 -21.05 5.68
CA ASP A 146 3.68 -21.74 5.13
C ASP A 146 4.85 -20.78 4.77
N GLY A 147 5.12 -19.79 5.66
CA GLY A 147 6.20 -18.82 5.44
C GLY A 147 5.90 -17.77 4.39
N THR A 148 4.66 -17.69 3.95
CA THR A 148 4.17 -16.69 2.98
C THR A 148 3.24 -15.71 3.67
N MET A 149 3.39 -14.43 3.36
CA MET A 149 2.48 -13.37 3.79
C MET A 149 1.51 -13.05 2.65
N TYR A 150 0.23 -13.22 2.92
CA TYR A 150 -0.86 -12.86 2.03
C TYR A 150 -1.49 -11.57 2.53
N LEU A 151 -1.58 -10.56 1.65
CA LEU A 151 -2.24 -9.31 1.96
C LEU A 151 -3.60 -9.29 1.25
N TYR A 152 -4.66 -9.22 2.04
CA TYR A 152 -6.04 -9.07 1.55
C TYR A 152 -6.46 -7.63 1.72
N TYR A 153 -6.97 -7.02 0.68
CA TYR A 153 -7.38 -5.62 0.69
C TYR A 153 -8.66 -5.39 -0.10
N THR A 154 -9.24 -4.24 0.08
CA THR A 154 -10.41 -3.79 -0.69
C THR A 154 -9.96 -2.86 -1.81
N GLY A 155 -10.15 -3.27 -3.05
CA GLY A 155 -10.00 -2.39 -4.22
C GLY A 155 -11.18 -1.42 -4.30
N ASN A 156 -10.91 -0.16 -4.57
CA ASN A 156 -11.94 0.87 -4.68
C ASN A 156 -11.97 1.46 -6.09
N VAL A 157 -13.17 1.50 -6.65
CA VAL A 157 -13.48 2.19 -7.92
C VAL A 157 -14.62 3.17 -7.67
N LYS A 158 -14.41 4.45 -7.97
CA LYS A 158 -15.43 5.49 -7.91
C LYS A 158 -16.12 5.56 -9.26
N LEU A 159 -17.43 5.44 -9.27
CA LEU A 159 -18.24 5.50 -10.48
C LEU A 159 -18.62 6.95 -10.81
N GLU A 160 -18.98 7.23 -12.06
CA GLU A 160 -19.32 8.58 -12.53
C GLU A 160 -20.57 9.17 -11.86
N ASP A 161 -21.50 8.31 -11.42
CA ASP A 161 -22.71 8.68 -10.67
C ASP A 161 -22.46 9.04 -9.20
N GLY A 162 -21.22 8.90 -8.73
CA GLY A 162 -20.81 9.15 -7.36
C GLY A 162 -20.90 7.94 -6.43
N ASP A 163 -21.36 6.81 -6.93
CA ASP A 163 -21.35 5.53 -6.23
C ASP A 163 -19.94 4.91 -6.18
N PHE A 164 -19.81 3.84 -5.45
CA PHE A 164 -18.55 3.11 -5.28
C PHE A 164 -18.75 1.64 -5.62
N ASP A 165 -17.79 1.09 -6.33
CA ASP A 165 -17.64 -0.35 -6.49
C ASP A 165 -16.45 -0.81 -5.62
N TYR A 166 -16.71 -1.77 -4.74
CA TYR A 166 -15.71 -2.31 -3.81
C TYR A 166 -15.44 -3.78 -4.15
N ILE A 167 -14.20 -4.08 -4.46
CA ILE A 167 -13.76 -5.43 -4.79
C ILE A 167 -12.75 -5.86 -3.73
N ASN A 168 -13.06 -6.96 -3.02
CA ASN A 168 -12.13 -7.59 -2.08
C ASN A 168 -11.20 -8.54 -2.84
N THR A 169 -9.91 -8.38 -2.66
CA THR A 169 -8.84 -9.17 -3.29
C THR A 169 -7.84 -9.69 -2.26
#